data_c99b2398849324301903c5731a4e8727
#
_entry.id   c99b2398849324301903c5731a4e8727
#
_cell.length_a   1.000
_cell.length_b   1.000
_cell.length_c   1.000
_cell.angle_alpha   90.00
_cell.angle_beta   90.00
_cell.angle_gamma   90.00
#
_symmetry.space_group_name_H-M   'P 1'
#
loop_
_entity.id
_entity.type
_entity.pdbx_description
1 polymer ?
#
loop_
_entity_poly.entity_id
_entity_poly.type
_entity_poly.pdbx_seq_one_letter_code
_entity_poly.pdbx_strand_id
1 'polypeptide(L)'
;MLSDIARRRKIGYFLDPIPKTARILEIGCGSKWVGDHLKANGWTNYLGVDLAPPADLVGDILRWRELGLAPASFDVIIAFEVIEHVDCFAACHALLKPDGRLLLTSPVPHMDWVMRGLEACGLNQKRTSPHSNLTYFRRIPGFEPITLKTVAGLA
;
A
#
# COMPACT_ATOMS: atom_id res chain seq x y z
N MET A 1 -7.49 18.30 1.74
CA MET A 1 -6.50 19.14 1.02
C MET A 1 -5.10 18.51 0.97
N LEU A 2 -4.37 18.27 2.08
CA LEU A 2 -3.06 17.58 2.04
C LEU A 2 -3.18 16.12 1.59
N SER A 3 -4.20 15.41 2.07
CA SER A 3 -4.53 14.05 1.66
C SER A 3 -4.80 13.91 0.15
N ASP A 4 -5.42 14.91 -0.47
CA ASP A 4 -5.73 14.87 -1.91
C ASP A 4 -4.48 15.05 -2.75
N ILE A 5 -3.53 15.86 -2.30
CA ILE A 5 -2.24 16.04 -2.96
C ILE A 5 -1.44 14.73 -2.87
N ALA A 6 -1.41 14.10 -1.69
CA ALA A 6 -0.74 12.81 -1.50
C ALA A 6 -1.34 11.72 -2.38
N ARG A 7 -2.68 11.63 -2.44
CA ARG A 7 -3.40 10.69 -3.33
C ARG A 7 -3.07 10.92 -4.80
N ARG A 8 -3.12 12.17 -5.29
CA ARG A 8 -2.78 12.50 -6.69
C ARG A 8 -1.35 12.11 -7.03
N ARG A 9 -0.40 12.32 -6.12
CA ARG A 9 0.99 11.88 -6.30
C ARG A 9 1.12 10.36 -6.35
N LYS A 10 0.43 9.65 -5.45
CA LYS A 10 0.40 8.18 -5.46
C LYS A 10 -0.21 7.65 -6.76
N ILE A 11 -1.28 8.28 -7.27
CA ILE A 11 -1.90 7.94 -8.55
C ILE A 11 -0.87 8.07 -9.69
N GLY A 12 -0.38 9.27 -9.94
CA GLY A 12 0.50 9.51 -11.08
C GLY A 12 1.82 8.74 -11.02
N TYR A 13 2.32 8.48 -9.81
CA TYR A 13 3.59 7.81 -9.63
C TYR A 13 3.51 6.29 -9.65
N PHE A 14 2.49 5.72 -8.99
CA PHE A 14 2.38 4.29 -8.79
C PHE A 14 1.27 3.65 -9.62
N LEU A 15 0.10 4.29 -9.75
CA LEU A 15 -1.07 3.64 -10.35
C LEU A 15 -1.13 3.82 -11.86
N ASP A 16 -0.91 5.02 -12.38
CA ASP A 16 -0.97 5.29 -13.82
C ASP A 16 -0.04 4.40 -14.67
N PRO A 17 1.19 4.05 -14.21
CA PRO A 17 2.07 3.15 -14.95
C PRO A 17 1.64 1.67 -14.96
N ILE A 18 0.62 1.27 -14.17
CA ILE A 18 0.17 -0.13 -14.11
C ILE A 18 -0.59 -0.47 -15.40
N PRO A 19 -0.26 -1.57 -16.10
CA PRO A 19 -1.05 -2.03 -17.23
C PRO A 19 -2.51 -2.30 -16.85
N LYS A 20 -3.46 -1.88 -17.68
CA LYS A 20 -4.91 -2.06 -17.41
C LYS A 20 -5.34 -3.52 -17.27
N THR A 21 -4.58 -4.44 -17.85
CA THR A 21 -4.80 -5.88 -17.78
C THR A 21 -4.19 -6.55 -16.58
N ALA A 22 -3.38 -5.82 -15.78
CA ALA A 22 -2.69 -6.37 -14.62
C ALA A 22 -3.68 -6.85 -13.56
N ARG A 23 -3.38 -8.01 -12.96
CA ARG A 23 -4.08 -8.49 -11.78
C ARG A 23 -3.46 -7.87 -10.53
N ILE A 24 -4.24 -7.07 -9.83
CA ILE A 24 -3.79 -6.22 -8.73
C ILE A 24 -4.36 -6.69 -7.41
N LEU A 25 -3.51 -6.83 -6.40
CA LEU A 25 -3.90 -7.00 -5.00
C LEU A 25 -3.52 -5.73 -4.22
N GLU A 26 -4.45 -5.16 -3.47
CA GLU A 26 -4.16 -4.13 -2.48
C GLU A 26 -4.28 -4.73 -1.08
N ILE A 27 -3.21 -4.61 -0.29
CA ILE A 27 -3.16 -4.99 1.12
C ILE A 27 -3.37 -3.73 1.95
N GLY A 28 -4.28 -3.79 2.92
CA GLY A 28 -4.66 -2.63 3.71
C GLY A 28 -5.46 -1.60 2.90
N CYS A 29 -6.48 -2.05 2.16
CA CYS A 29 -7.23 -1.19 1.23
C CYS A 29 -8.08 -0.12 1.93
N GLY A 30 -8.30 -0.23 3.24
CA GLY A 30 -9.02 0.75 4.05
C GLY A 30 -10.36 1.17 3.44
N SER A 31 -10.48 2.44 3.06
CA SER A 31 -11.67 2.99 2.41
C SER A 31 -11.83 2.64 0.93
N LYS A 32 -10.94 1.81 0.37
CA LYS A 32 -10.91 1.39 -1.05
C LYS A 32 -10.70 2.50 -2.08
N TRP A 33 -10.16 3.63 -1.69
CA TRP A 33 -9.97 4.76 -2.62
C TRP A 33 -9.08 4.40 -3.83
N VAL A 34 -8.10 3.51 -3.66
CA VAL A 34 -7.25 3.00 -4.76
C VAL A 34 -8.09 2.12 -5.69
N GLY A 35 -8.85 1.17 -5.13
CA GLY A 35 -9.72 0.30 -5.91
C GLY A 35 -10.79 1.07 -6.70
N ASP A 36 -11.40 2.08 -6.08
CA ASP A 36 -12.38 2.94 -6.72
C ASP A 36 -11.75 3.74 -7.87
N HIS A 37 -10.55 4.31 -7.63
CA HIS A 37 -9.80 5.01 -8.67
C HIS A 37 -9.45 4.09 -9.83
N LEU A 38 -8.90 2.91 -9.56
CA LEU A 38 -8.53 1.93 -10.58
C LEU A 38 -9.75 1.53 -11.41
N LYS A 39 -10.85 1.15 -10.77
CA LYS A 39 -12.09 0.75 -11.42
C LYS A 39 -12.66 1.87 -12.30
N ALA A 40 -12.72 3.11 -11.79
CA ALA A 40 -13.21 4.27 -12.54
C ALA A 40 -12.36 4.59 -13.78
N ASN A 41 -11.10 4.17 -13.80
CA ASN A 41 -10.16 4.42 -14.88
C ASN A 41 -9.84 3.16 -15.73
N GLY A 42 -10.65 2.09 -15.64
CA GLY A 42 -10.64 0.97 -16.58
C GLY A 42 -9.76 -0.23 -16.18
N TRP A 43 -9.27 -0.31 -14.94
CA TRP A 43 -8.71 -1.56 -14.41
C TRP A 43 -9.84 -2.44 -13.89
N THR A 44 -9.90 -3.69 -14.33
CA THR A 44 -10.98 -4.64 -14.00
C THR A 44 -10.56 -5.74 -13.04
N ASN A 45 -9.25 -5.99 -12.89
CA ASN A 45 -8.71 -7.12 -12.15
C ASN A 45 -8.08 -6.65 -10.83
N TYR A 46 -8.87 -6.00 -9.98
CA TYR A 46 -8.46 -5.52 -8.66
C TYR A 46 -9.13 -6.30 -7.55
N LEU A 47 -8.38 -6.56 -6.48
CA LEU A 47 -8.84 -7.18 -5.24
C LEU A 47 -8.23 -6.45 -4.04
N GLY A 48 -9.07 -5.96 -3.13
CA GLY A 48 -8.64 -5.31 -1.90
C GLY A 48 -8.81 -6.24 -0.69
N VAL A 49 -7.75 -6.37 0.12
CA VAL A 49 -7.74 -7.12 1.39
C VAL A 49 -7.54 -6.15 2.54
N ASP A 50 -8.31 -6.31 3.60
CA ASP A 50 -8.16 -5.57 4.86
C ASP A 50 -8.71 -6.40 6.03
N LEU A 51 -8.40 -6.00 7.26
CA LEU A 51 -8.95 -6.64 8.48
C LEU A 51 -10.44 -6.34 8.70
N ALA A 52 -10.98 -5.35 8.00
CA ALA A 52 -12.36 -4.89 8.15
C ALA A 52 -13.02 -4.49 6.81
N PRO A 53 -14.35 -4.45 6.76
CA PRO A 53 -15.07 -3.85 5.62
C PRO A 53 -14.67 -2.36 5.43
N PRO A 54 -14.73 -1.86 4.17
CA PRO A 54 -15.39 -2.40 2.98
C PRO A 54 -14.49 -3.23 2.04
N ALA A 55 -13.45 -3.90 2.55
CA ALA A 55 -12.57 -4.74 1.74
C ALA A 55 -13.33 -5.80 0.93
N ASP A 56 -12.79 -6.20 -0.23
CA ASP A 56 -13.34 -7.28 -1.03
C ASP A 56 -13.15 -8.64 -0.34
N LEU A 57 -12.01 -8.81 0.34
CA LEU A 57 -11.73 -9.91 1.26
C LEU A 57 -11.37 -9.34 2.63
N VAL A 58 -12.15 -9.72 3.64
CA VAL A 58 -11.89 -9.34 5.03
C VAL A 58 -11.08 -10.43 5.72
N GLY A 59 -9.88 -10.11 6.15
CA GLY A 59 -9.00 -11.01 6.89
C GLY A 59 -7.55 -10.61 6.89
N ASP A 60 -6.74 -11.41 7.60
CA ASP A 60 -5.32 -11.16 7.76
C ASP A 60 -4.52 -11.67 6.55
N ILE A 61 -3.75 -10.80 5.91
CA ILE A 61 -2.92 -11.16 4.75
C ILE A 61 -1.83 -12.19 5.10
N LEU A 62 -1.40 -12.28 6.35
CA LEU A 62 -0.45 -13.31 6.77
C LEU A 62 -1.05 -14.72 6.65
N ARG A 63 -2.37 -14.81 6.63
CA ARG A 63 -3.16 -16.03 6.44
C ARG A 63 -3.74 -16.13 5.02
N TRP A 64 -3.05 -15.59 4.03
CA TRP A 64 -3.53 -15.47 2.65
C TRP A 64 -4.08 -16.77 2.03
N ARG A 65 -3.56 -17.94 2.47
CA ARG A 65 -4.08 -19.24 2.01
C ARG A 65 -5.52 -19.49 2.47
N GLU A 66 -5.85 -19.05 3.67
CA GLU A 66 -7.20 -19.16 4.22
C GLU A 66 -8.16 -18.18 3.55
N LEU A 67 -7.65 -17.08 3.01
CA LEU A 67 -8.40 -16.15 2.18
C LEU A 67 -8.63 -16.68 0.75
N GLY A 68 -8.12 -17.86 0.41
CA GLY A 68 -8.28 -18.46 -0.91
C GLY A 68 -7.41 -17.82 -2.00
N LEU A 69 -6.38 -17.05 -1.61
CA LEU A 69 -5.47 -16.44 -2.58
C LEU A 69 -4.50 -17.49 -3.13
N ALA A 70 -4.29 -17.48 -4.45
CA ALA A 70 -3.37 -18.40 -5.10
C ALA A 70 -1.94 -17.81 -5.14
N PRO A 71 -0.89 -18.62 -4.94
CA PRO A 71 0.49 -18.17 -5.09
C PRO A 71 0.78 -17.74 -6.53
N ALA A 72 1.79 -16.88 -6.71
CA ALA A 72 2.27 -16.40 -8.00
C ALA A 72 1.13 -15.96 -8.95
N SER A 73 0.12 -15.27 -8.42
CA SER A 73 -1.09 -14.96 -9.18
C SER A 73 -1.30 -13.48 -9.46
N PHE A 74 -0.56 -12.59 -8.82
CA PHE A 74 -0.70 -11.14 -9.01
C PHE A 74 0.47 -10.54 -9.79
N ASP A 75 0.15 -9.65 -10.71
CA ASP A 75 1.14 -8.86 -11.45
C ASP A 75 1.65 -7.69 -10.60
N VAL A 76 0.77 -7.14 -9.77
CA VAL A 76 1.08 -6.00 -8.89
C VAL A 76 0.46 -6.23 -7.52
N ILE A 77 1.26 -5.98 -6.47
CA ILE A 77 0.76 -5.84 -5.10
C ILE A 77 0.99 -4.40 -4.65
N ILE A 78 -0.03 -3.79 -4.06
CA ILE A 78 -0.01 -2.45 -3.50
C ILE A 78 -0.14 -2.57 -1.98
N ALA A 79 0.77 -1.91 -1.25
CA ALA A 79 0.74 -1.82 0.22
C ALA A 79 1.10 -0.40 0.64
N PHE A 80 0.10 0.48 0.68
CA PHE A 80 0.30 1.88 1.04
C PHE A 80 0.04 2.09 2.53
N GLU A 81 1.07 2.53 3.27
CA GLU A 81 1.02 2.78 4.72
C GLU A 81 0.58 1.52 5.51
N VAL A 82 1.13 0.35 5.17
CA VAL A 82 0.77 -0.95 5.78
C VAL A 82 1.95 -1.57 6.52
N ILE A 83 3.12 -1.54 5.89
CA ILE A 83 4.29 -2.31 6.34
C ILE A 83 4.87 -1.83 7.68
N GLU A 84 4.53 -0.62 8.12
CA GLU A 84 4.83 -0.12 9.47
C GLU A 84 3.99 -0.81 10.56
N HIS A 85 2.90 -1.47 10.16
CA HIS A 85 1.99 -2.17 11.07
C HIS A 85 2.15 -3.69 11.02
N VAL A 86 2.51 -4.24 9.85
CA VAL A 86 2.61 -5.68 9.64
C VAL A 86 3.73 -6.04 8.65
N ASP A 87 4.58 -7.00 9.01
CA ASP A 87 5.56 -7.57 8.09
C ASP A 87 4.87 -8.59 7.18
N CYS A 88 4.44 -8.12 6.00
CA CYS A 88 3.79 -8.95 5.00
C CYS A 88 4.68 -9.30 3.78
N PHE A 89 5.99 -9.07 3.84
CA PHE A 89 6.88 -9.28 2.69
C PHE A 89 6.91 -10.72 2.21
N ALA A 90 6.90 -11.71 3.12
CA ALA A 90 6.84 -13.12 2.74
C ALA A 90 5.54 -13.47 2.00
N ALA A 91 4.40 -12.91 2.44
CA ALA A 91 3.12 -13.07 1.75
C ALA A 91 3.15 -12.40 0.37
N CYS A 92 3.65 -11.17 0.28
CA CYS A 92 3.80 -10.47 -0.98
C CYS A 92 4.65 -11.27 -1.98
N HIS A 93 5.80 -11.79 -1.54
CA HIS A 93 6.68 -12.60 -2.37
C HIS A 93 6.00 -13.89 -2.87
N ALA A 94 5.24 -14.55 -2.00
CA ALA A 94 4.52 -15.79 -2.36
C ALA A 94 3.38 -15.54 -3.35
N LEU A 95 2.71 -14.38 -3.28
CA LEU A 95 1.54 -14.04 -4.09
C LEU A 95 1.90 -13.39 -5.43
N LEU A 96 3.05 -12.71 -5.52
CA LEU A 96 3.52 -12.11 -6.77
C LEU A 96 3.96 -13.17 -7.78
N LYS A 97 3.68 -12.90 -9.06
CA LYS A 97 4.31 -13.59 -10.18
C LYS A 97 5.82 -13.32 -10.19
N PRO A 98 6.64 -14.13 -10.89
CA PRO A 98 8.10 -13.94 -10.96
C PRO A 98 8.53 -12.52 -11.37
N ASP A 99 7.82 -11.90 -12.32
CA ASP A 99 8.07 -10.54 -12.80
C ASP A 99 7.12 -9.50 -12.17
N GLY A 100 6.43 -9.88 -11.11
CA GLY A 100 5.46 -9.03 -10.42
C GLY A 100 6.13 -7.90 -9.65
N ARG A 101 5.38 -6.82 -9.41
CA ARG A 101 5.88 -5.62 -8.74
C ARG A 101 5.17 -5.37 -7.43
N LEU A 102 5.97 -5.06 -6.39
CA LEU A 102 5.47 -4.58 -5.11
C LEU A 102 5.59 -3.05 -5.05
N LEU A 103 4.46 -2.39 -4.87
CA LEU A 103 4.36 -0.94 -4.73
C LEU A 103 4.04 -0.61 -3.27
N LEU A 104 4.94 0.08 -2.60
CA LEU A 104 4.74 0.45 -1.20
C LEU A 104 5.02 1.91 -0.93
N THR A 105 4.33 2.40 0.10
CA THR A 105 4.69 3.64 0.77
C THR A 105 4.74 3.42 2.27
N SER A 106 5.59 4.17 2.95
CA SER A 106 5.64 4.21 4.41
C SER A 106 6.08 5.61 4.84
N PRO A 107 5.60 6.10 6.00
CA PRO A 107 6.07 7.35 6.55
C PRO A 107 7.58 7.30 6.81
N VAL A 108 8.27 8.39 6.48
CA VAL A 108 9.71 8.48 6.76
C VAL A 108 9.93 8.79 8.26
N PRO A 109 10.80 8.04 8.96
CA PRO A 109 10.96 8.16 10.42
C PRO A 109 11.29 9.57 10.89
N HIS A 110 12.12 10.33 10.16
CA HIS A 110 12.53 11.68 10.54
C HIS A 110 11.43 12.75 10.38
N MET A 111 10.31 12.43 9.74
CA MET A 111 9.15 13.32 9.57
C MET A 111 8.03 13.05 10.57
N ASP A 112 8.15 12.01 11.40
CA ASP A 112 7.09 11.61 12.33
C ASP A 112 6.73 12.72 13.33
N TRP A 113 7.70 13.50 13.81
CA TRP A 113 7.48 14.63 14.71
C TRP A 113 6.70 15.78 14.05
N VAL A 114 6.92 16.02 12.73
CA VAL A 114 6.16 17.02 11.96
C VAL A 114 4.71 16.58 11.83
N MET A 115 4.50 15.28 11.50
CA MET A 115 3.15 14.73 11.37
C MET A 115 2.38 14.80 12.69
N ARG A 116 3.02 14.50 13.83
CA ARG A 116 2.44 14.66 15.17
C ARG A 116 2.06 16.12 15.45
N GLY A 117 2.90 17.07 15.07
CA GLY A 117 2.60 18.49 15.18
C GLY A 117 1.36 18.89 14.36
N LEU A 118 1.25 18.45 13.12
CA LEU A 118 0.10 18.71 12.25
C LEU A 118 -1.20 18.06 12.77
N GLU A 119 -1.11 16.85 13.32
CA GLU A 119 -2.22 16.17 13.98
C GLU A 119 -2.71 16.93 15.21
N ALA A 120 -1.78 17.42 16.04
CA ALA A 120 -2.09 18.22 17.23
C ALA A 120 -2.75 19.55 16.89
N CYS A 121 -2.40 20.15 15.73
CA CYS A 121 -3.01 21.38 15.21
C CYS A 121 -4.31 21.14 14.43
N GLY A 122 -4.76 19.89 14.29
CA GLY A 122 -5.98 19.55 13.53
C GLY A 122 -5.84 19.69 12.01
N LEU A 123 -4.62 19.84 11.51
CA LEU A 123 -4.34 20.00 10.06
C LEU A 123 -4.20 18.66 9.33
N ASN A 124 -4.13 17.56 10.06
CA ASN A 124 -4.08 16.20 9.53
C ASN A 124 -5.02 15.27 10.31
N GLN A 125 -5.44 14.15 9.70
CA GLN A 125 -6.26 13.15 10.38
C GLN A 125 -5.45 12.46 11.49
N LYS A 126 -6.12 12.19 12.63
CA LYS A 126 -5.52 11.40 13.71
C LYS A 126 -5.22 9.98 13.20
N ARG A 127 -4.09 9.44 13.62
CA ARG A 127 -3.70 8.06 13.34
C ARG A 127 -4.68 7.10 13.98
N THR A 128 -5.00 6.04 13.27
CA THR A 128 -5.85 4.95 13.79
C THR A 128 -5.07 3.94 14.63
N SER A 129 -3.74 3.89 14.47
CA SER A 129 -2.86 2.99 15.23
C SER A 129 -1.43 3.55 15.35
N PRO A 130 -0.65 3.17 16.39
CA PRO A 130 0.75 3.56 16.53
C PRO A 130 1.61 2.87 15.44
N HIS A 131 2.56 3.63 14.88
CA HIS A 131 3.56 3.07 13.98
C HIS A 131 4.64 2.33 14.80
N SER A 132 4.67 1.02 14.72
CA SER A 132 5.62 0.19 15.49
C SER A 132 6.95 -0.02 14.78
N ASN A 133 6.99 0.08 13.44
CA ASN A 133 8.15 -0.27 12.61
C ASN A 133 8.45 0.79 11.55
N LEU A 134 8.83 2.00 11.95
CA LEU A 134 9.30 3.01 11.00
C LEU A 134 10.71 2.65 10.54
N THR A 135 10.87 2.26 9.29
CA THR A 135 12.14 1.80 8.72
C THR A 135 12.47 2.54 7.43
N TYR A 136 13.77 2.84 7.23
CA TYR A 136 14.24 3.27 5.91
C TYR A 136 14.38 2.06 5.00
N PHE A 137 13.59 2.01 3.93
CA PHE A 137 13.67 0.92 2.95
C PHE A 137 14.89 1.07 2.05
N ARG A 138 16.05 0.63 2.54
CA ARG A 138 17.24 0.50 1.71
C ARG A 138 17.35 -0.87 1.06
N ARG A 139 16.78 -1.89 1.69
CA ARG A 139 16.80 -3.27 1.20
C ARG A 139 15.62 -4.05 1.80
N ILE A 140 14.80 -4.64 0.94
CA ILE A 140 13.70 -5.51 1.33
C ILE A 140 14.11 -6.93 0.95
N PRO A 141 14.16 -7.90 1.89
CA PRO A 141 14.54 -9.27 1.58
C PRO A 141 13.64 -9.87 0.49
N GLY A 142 14.25 -10.46 -0.55
CA GLY A 142 13.54 -11.08 -1.67
C GLY A 142 13.03 -10.12 -2.73
N PHE A 143 13.31 -8.81 -2.62
CA PHE A 143 12.94 -7.82 -3.62
C PHE A 143 14.12 -6.98 -4.07
N GLU A 144 14.19 -6.71 -5.37
CA GLU A 144 15.15 -5.77 -5.94
C GLU A 144 14.45 -4.41 -6.15
N PRO A 145 14.99 -3.30 -5.60
CA PRO A 145 14.39 -2.00 -5.76
C PRO A 145 14.56 -1.50 -7.20
N ILE A 146 13.46 -1.29 -7.91
CA ILE A 146 13.46 -0.68 -9.24
C ILE A 146 13.56 0.84 -9.10
N THR A 147 12.84 1.42 -8.15
CA THR A 147 12.85 2.86 -7.89
C THR A 147 12.57 3.13 -6.42
N LEU A 148 13.37 3.98 -5.82
CA LEU A 148 13.16 4.49 -4.48
C LEU A 148 13.09 6.01 -4.54
N LYS A 149 12.01 6.61 -4.03
CA LYS A 149 11.89 8.06 -3.87
C LYS A 149 11.48 8.41 -2.46
N THR A 150 12.21 9.35 -1.87
CA THR A 150 11.78 10.00 -0.65
C THR A 150 11.08 11.31 -1.04
N VAL A 151 9.81 11.42 -0.70
CA VAL A 151 9.03 12.65 -0.92
C VAL A 151 8.97 13.38 0.41
N ALA A 152 9.67 14.50 0.52
CA ALA A 152 9.62 15.32 1.73
C ALA A 152 8.20 15.85 1.97
N GLY A 153 7.67 15.56 3.15
CA GLY A 153 6.54 16.28 3.72
C GLY A 153 5.13 15.91 3.29
N LEU A 154 4.90 14.79 2.57
CA LEU A 154 3.54 14.36 2.25
C LEU A 154 3.49 12.82 2.22
N ALA A 155 3.29 12.22 3.39
CA ALA A 155 2.73 10.88 3.49
C ALA A 155 1.22 10.98 3.35
#